data_6996d061ab223534daccc2cf6d1e2ba4
#
_entry.id   6996d061ab223534daccc2cf6d1e2ba4
#
_cell.length_a   1.000
_cell.length_b   1.000
_cell.length_c   1.000
_cell.angle_alpha   90.00
_cell.angle_beta   90.00
_cell.angle_gamma   90.00
#
_symmetry.space_group_name_H-M   'P 1'
#
loop_
_entity.id
_entity.type
_entity.pdbx_description
1 polymer ?
#
loop_
_entity_poly.entity_id
_entity_poly.type
_entity_poly.pdbx_seq_one_letter_code
_entity_poly.pdbx_strand_id
1 'polypeptide(L)'
;MVAAVGGPINATVEVFGDRWSLLVLRDIVFGDHFRELQAGSEEGIASNILADRLKRLVELGLLTHEDTRAGQRARYSLTEPAIQLVPVFAQLGSWRLRQLPTSRALRVRAELLEQGGPALWQEFMDELRREHLAPSSQRDHRAFASA
;
A
#
# COMPACT_ATOMS: atom_id res chain seq x y z
N MET A 1 2.47 2.99 22.71
CA MET A 1 2.38 1.72 21.96
C MET A 1 2.58 0.57 22.92
N VAL A 2 1.57 -0.26 23.09
CA VAL A 2 1.69 -1.46 23.95
C VAL A 2 2.63 -2.43 23.27
N ALA A 3 3.64 -2.91 23.99
CA ALA A 3 4.53 -3.94 23.45
C ALA A 3 3.70 -5.19 23.10
N ALA A 4 3.85 -5.68 21.87
CA ALA A 4 3.17 -6.88 21.43
C ALA A 4 3.64 -8.08 22.28
N VAL A 5 2.71 -8.87 22.73
CA VAL A 5 3.02 -10.14 23.40
C VAL A 5 3.45 -11.15 22.33
N GLY A 6 4.68 -11.61 22.42
CA GLY A 6 5.24 -12.52 21.42
C GLY A 6 6.25 -11.85 20.48
N GLY A 7 6.78 -12.60 19.54
CA GLY A 7 7.80 -12.14 18.62
C GLY A 7 7.30 -11.20 17.51
N PRO A 8 8.23 -10.65 16.69
CA PRO A 8 7.89 -9.72 15.62
C PRO A 8 6.86 -10.24 14.61
N ILE A 9 6.89 -11.53 14.30
CA ILE A 9 5.92 -12.14 13.37
C ILE A 9 4.52 -12.09 13.96
N ASN A 10 4.37 -12.44 15.23
CA ASN A 10 3.07 -12.37 15.91
C ASN A 10 2.53 -10.94 15.95
N ALA A 11 3.39 -9.97 16.27
CA ALA A 11 3.03 -8.55 16.25
C ALA A 11 2.57 -8.09 14.87
N THR A 12 3.21 -8.55 13.81
CA THR A 12 2.84 -8.26 12.43
C THR A 12 1.47 -8.87 12.09
N VAL A 13 1.22 -10.10 12.51
CA VAL A 13 -0.08 -10.76 12.29
C VAL A 13 -1.21 -10.02 13.03
N GLU A 14 -0.96 -9.45 14.19
CA GLU A 14 -1.94 -8.60 14.88
C GLU A 14 -2.35 -7.38 14.04
N VAL A 15 -1.43 -6.83 13.25
CA VAL A 15 -1.71 -5.71 12.35
C VAL A 15 -2.37 -6.18 11.05
N PHE A 16 -1.85 -7.22 10.42
CA PHE A 16 -2.21 -7.66 9.07
C PHE A 16 -2.90 -9.03 9.02
N GLY A 17 -3.35 -9.56 10.14
CA GLY A 17 -3.97 -10.90 10.20
C GLY A 17 -5.38 -10.98 9.63
N ASP A 18 -6.02 -9.84 9.36
CA ASP A 18 -7.29 -9.81 8.64
C ASP A 18 -7.07 -9.89 7.12
N ARG A 19 -8.13 -10.17 6.40
CA ARG A 19 -8.09 -10.33 4.94
C ARG A 19 -7.72 -9.05 4.18
N TRP A 20 -8.08 -7.88 4.69
CA TRP A 20 -8.17 -6.68 3.86
C TRP A 20 -7.05 -5.65 4.07
N SER A 21 -6.47 -5.56 5.28
CA SER A 21 -5.51 -4.49 5.60
C SER A 21 -4.30 -4.47 4.69
N LEU A 22 -3.67 -5.61 4.46
CA LEU A 22 -2.50 -5.71 3.59
C LEU A 22 -2.86 -5.45 2.13
N LEU A 23 -4.04 -5.91 1.68
CA LEU A 23 -4.52 -5.70 0.31
C LEU A 23 -4.80 -4.22 0.03
N VAL A 24 -5.38 -3.50 0.98
CA VAL A 24 -5.62 -2.06 0.87
C VAL A 24 -4.30 -1.30 0.76
N LEU A 25 -3.32 -1.62 1.60
CA LEU A 25 -1.99 -1.01 1.50
C LEU A 25 -1.30 -1.33 0.18
N ARG A 26 -1.40 -2.57 -0.29
CA ARG A 26 -0.89 -2.97 -1.60
C ARG A 26 -1.40 -2.06 -2.70
N ASP A 27 -2.69 -1.82 -2.73
CA ASP A 27 -3.32 -1.02 -3.78
C ASP A 27 -2.87 0.45 -3.70
N ILE A 28 -2.72 1.01 -2.51
CA ILE A 28 -2.20 2.38 -2.34
C ILE A 28 -0.72 2.46 -2.75
N VAL A 29 0.09 1.49 -2.38
CA VAL A 29 1.51 1.41 -2.76
C VAL A 29 1.65 1.41 -4.30
N PHE A 30 0.77 0.75 -5.01
CA PHE A 30 0.79 0.67 -6.47
C PHE A 30 -0.07 1.75 -7.18
N GLY A 31 -0.53 2.76 -6.45
CA GLY A 31 -1.05 4.01 -7.02
C GLY A 31 -2.56 4.16 -7.12
N ASP A 32 -3.33 3.29 -6.51
CA ASP A 32 -4.79 3.36 -6.61
C ASP A 32 -5.40 4.41 -5.65
N HIS A 33 -6.44 5.10 -6.08
CA HIS A 33 -7.22 6.03 -5.27
C HIS A 33 -8.51 5.38 -4.76
N PHE A 34 -9.17 6.01 -3.76
CA PHE A 34 -10.29 5.40 -3.03
C PHE A 34 -11.37 4.75 -3.92
N ARG A 35 -11.83 5.44 -4.96
CA ARG A 35 -12.85 4.88 -5.87
C ARG A 35 -12.30 3.76 -6.73
N GLU A 36 -11.04 3.89 -7.11
CA GLU A 36 -10.31 2.88 -7.87
C GLU A 36 -10.01 1.68 -6.98
N LEU A 37 -9.72 1.90 -5.70
CA LEU A 37 -9.56 0.83 -4.72
C LEU A 37 -10.82 -0.06 -4.64
N GLN A 38 -11.99 0.55 -4.62
CA GLN A 38 -13.25 -0.20 -4.55
C GLN A 38 -13.60 -0.85 -5.90
N ALA A 39 -13.49 -0.09 -7.00
CA ALA A 39 -13.83 -0.57 -8.34
C ALA A 39 -12.76 -1.50 -8.92
N GLY A 40 -11.47 -1.24 -8.61
CA GLY A 40 -10.33 -2.01 -9.10
C GLY A 40 -9.90 -3.13 -8.16
N SER A 41 -10.59 -3.32 -7.04
CA SER A 41 -10.29 -4.44 -6.14
C SER A 41 -10.72 -5.74 -6.80
N GLU A 42 -9.73 -6.53 -7.20
CA GLU A 42 -9.96 -7.87 -7.76
C GLU A 42 -10.69 -8.79 -6.76
N GLU A 43 -10.52 -8.51 -5.49
CA GLU A 43 -11.11 -9.26 -4.39
C GLU A 43 -12.52 -8.75 -4.00
N GLY A 44 -12.99 -7.65 -4.60
CA GLY A 44 -14.36 -7.16 -4.40
C GLY A 44 -14.65 -6.60 -3.01
N ILE A 45 -13.77 -5.77 -2.47
CA ILE A 45 -13.95 -5.18 -1.13
C ILE A 45 -15.20 -4.30 -1.06
N ALA A 46 -16.03 -4.50 -0.03
CA ALA A 46 -17.17 -3.65 0.23
C ALA A 46 -16.75 -2.27 0.77
N SER A 47 -17.51 -1.22 0.42
CA SER A 47 -17.17 0.17 0.77
C SER A 47 -17.05 0.43 2.26
N ASN A 48 -17.91 -0.19 3.08
CA ASN A 48 -17.87 -0.06 4.53
C ASN A 48 -16.62 -0.73 5.13
N ILE A 49 -16.19 -1.85 4.58
CA ILE A 49 -14.98 -2.54 5.00
C ILE A 49 -13.75 -1.70 4.61
N LEU A 50 -13.73 -1.18 3.38
CA LEU A 50 -12.63 -0.32 2.92
C LEU A 50 -12.48 0.91 3.82
N ALA A 51 -13.58 1.60 4.13
CA ALA A 51 -13.56 2.78 5.01
C ALA A 51 -13.03 2.43 6.42
N ASP A 52 -13.48 1.31 6.97
CA ASP A 52 -13.02 0.84 8.29
C ASP A 52 -11.53 0.51 8.29
N ARG A 53 -11.04 -0.16 7.27
CA ARG A 53 -9.63 -0.53 7.16
C ARG A 53 -8.72 0.69 6.94
N LEU A 54 -9.15 1.66 6.14
CA LEU A 54 -8.43 2.92 5.96
C LEU A 54 -8.29 3.67 7.28
N LYS A 55 -9.38 3.78 8.05
CA LYS A 55 -9.36 4.39 9.38
C LYS A 55 -8.37 3.67 10.32
N ARG A 56 -8.42 2.35 10.35
CA ARG A 56 -7.52 1.54 11.16
C ARG A 56 -6.05 1.74 10.76
N LEU A 57 -5.76 1.77 9.47
CA LEU A 57 -4.39 1.98 8.98
C LEU A 57 -3.85 3.36 9.34
N VAL A 58 -4.71 4.38 9.38
CA VAL A 58 -4.35 5.72 9.91
C VAL A 58 -4.03 5.64 11.40
N GLU A 59 -4.88 4.99 12.19
CA GLU A 59 -4.68 4.81 13.63
C GLU A 59 -3.38 4.06 13.95
N LEU A 60 -2.99 3.10 13.10
CA LEU A 60 -1.75 2.33 13.24
C LEU A 60 -0.51 3.09 12.75
N GLY A 61 -0.66 4.28 12.19
CA GLY A 61 0.47 5.07 11.69
C GLY A 61 1.03 4.61 10.34
N LEU A 62 0.26 3.84 9.56
CA LEU A 62 0.67 3.37 8.23
C LEU A 62 0.18 4.28 7.12
N LEU A 63 -0.89 5.03 7.36
CA LEU A 63 -1.42 6.03 6.45
C LEU A 63 -1.60 7.36 7.17
N THR A 64 -1.54 8.44 6.39
CA THR A 64 -2.03 9.76 6.81
C THR A 64 -3.27 10.07 5.99
N HIS A 65 -4.21 10.79 6.59
CA HIS A 65 -5.42 11.27 5.94
C HIS A 65 -5.36 12.79 5.89
N GLU A 66 -5.36 13.37 4.70
CA GLU A 66 -5.43 14.82 4.53
C GLU A 66 -6.88 15.25 4.48
N ASP A 67 -7.25 16.21 5.34
CA ASP A 67 -8.53 16.88 5.27
C ASP A 67 -8.59 17.68 3.97
N THR A 68 -9.48 17.28 3.09
CA THR A 68 -9.69 17.95 1.82
C THR A 68 -10.81 18.98 1.96
N ARG A 69 -10.74 20.05 1.16
CA ARG A 69 -11.81 21.04 1.08
C ARG A 69 -13.11 20.37 0.64
N ALA A 70 -14.25 20.92 1.09
CA ALA A 70 -15.57 20.42 0.69
C ALA A 70 -15.64 20.21 -0.82
N GLY A 71 -16.01 19.00 -1.25
CA GLY A 71 -16.08 18.61 -2.65
C GLY A 71 -14.84 17.92 -3.22
N GLN A 72 -13.71 17.87 -2.48
CA GLN A 72 -12.52 17.12 -2.89
C GLN A 72 -12.51 15.74 -2.23
N ARG A 73 -11.95 14.76 -2.94
CA ARG A 73 -11.82 13.39 -2.41
C ARG A 73 -10.83 13.34 -1.26
N ALA A 74 -11.12 12.56 -0.24
CA ALA A 74 -10.20 12.23 0.81
C ALA A 74 -8.91 11.63 0.22
N ARG A 75 -7.76 12.13 0.66
CA ARG A 75 -6.46 11.65 0.20
C ARG A 75 -5.75 10.91 1.32
N TYR A 76 -5.35 9.70 1.02
CA TYR A 76 -4.53 8.89 1.90
C TYR A 76 -3.11 8.82 1.36
N SER A 77 -2.13 9.03 2.24
CA SER A 77 -0.71 8.95 1.88
C SER A 77 -0.02 7.92 2.76
N LEU A 78 0.99 7.26 2.18
CA LEU A 78 1.82 6.30 2.90
C LEU A 78 2.75 7.02 3.87
N THR A 79 2.94 6.43 5.05
CA THR A 79 3.99 6.82 5.98
C THR A 79 5.28 6.06 5.69
N GLU A 80 6.40 6.46 6.28
CA GLU A 80 7.67 5.73 6.12
C GLU A 80 7.57 4.25 6.51
N PRO A 81 6.96 3.86 7.66
CA PRO A 81 6.77 2.45 7.96
C PRO A 81 5.99 1.67 6.90
N ALA A 82 4.99 2.29 6.28
CA ALA A 82 4.23 1.65 5.20
C ALA A 82 5.08 1.49 3.93
N ILE A 83 5.88 2.49 3.57
CA ILE A 83 6.79 2.42 2.42
C ILE A 83 7.80 1.27 2.60
N GLN A 84 8.27 1.04 3.80
CA GLN A 84 9.19 -0.06 4.12
C GLN A 84 8.57 -1.45 3.94
N LEU A 85 7.27 -1.56 3.68
CA LEU A 85 6.62 -2.82 3.34
C LEU A 85 6.83 -3.26 1.88
N VAL A 86 7.41 -2.43 1.03
CA VAL A 86 7.67 -2.80 -0.39
C VAL A 86 8.42 -4.13 -0.50
N PRO A 87 9.52 -4.37 0.22
CA PRO A 87 10.19 -5.67 0.18
C PRO A 87 9.31 -6.83 0.65
N VAL A 88 8.42 -6.57 1.61
CA VAL A 88 7.47 -7.59 2.12
C VAL A 88 6.50 -7.98 1.02
N PHE A 89 5.91 -7.02 0.31
CA PHE A 89 5.02 -7.30 -0.83
C PHE A 89 5.76 -8.07 -1.92
N ALA A 90 6.98 -7.68 -2.24
CA ALA A 90 7.80 -8.35 -3.24
C ALA A 90 8.04 -9.82 -2.86
N GLN A 91 8.39 -10.09 -1.61
CA GLN A 91 8.67 -11.45 -1.13
C GLN A 91 7.41 -12.31 -1.02
N LEU A 92 6.29 -11.74 -0.60
CA LEU A 92 5.00 -12.45 -0.58
C LEU A 92 4.60 -12.86 -2.00
N GLY A 93 4.74 -11.96 -2.97
CA GLY A 93 4.46 -12.25 -4.37
C GLY A 93 5.36 -13.34 -4.93
N SER A 94 6.66 -13.25 -4.68
CA SER A 94 7.63 -14.26 -5.11
C SER A 94 7.35 -15.64 -4.50
N TRP A 95 7.03 -15.68 -3.22
CA TRP A 95 6.67 -16.93 -2.55
C TRP A 95 5.47 -17.58 -3.22
N ARG A 96 4.42 -16.80 -3.51
CA ARG A 96 3.20 -17.31 -4.14
C ARG A 96 3.46 -17.82 -5.56
N LEU A 97 4.28 -17.10 -6.35
CA LEU A 97 4.64 -17.53 -7.72
C LEU A 97 5.31 -18.90 -7.75
N ARG A 98 6.10 -19.22 -6.72
CA ARG A 98 6.77 -20.51 -6.62
C ARG A 98 5.84 -21.65 -6.20
N GLN A 99 4.76 -21.33 -5.50
CA GLN A 99 3.89 -22.35 -4.90
C GLN A 99 2.72 -22.75 -5.80
N LEU A 100 2.08 -21.79 -6.46
CA LEU A 100 0.87 -22.07 -7.23
C LEU A 100 0.82 -21.24 -8.51
N PRO A 101 0.31 -21.84 -9.62
CA PRO A 101 0.04 -21.08 -10.84
C PRO A 101 -0.99 -19.99 -10.57
N THR A 102 -0.72 -18.79 -11.08
CA THR A 102 -1.66 -17.67 -11.04
C THR A 102 -1.92 -17.19 -12.48
N SER A 103 -2.99 -16.42 -12.68
CA SER A 103 -3.25 -15.85 -14.00
C SER A 103 -2.09 -14.96 -14.44
N ARG A 104 -1.82 -14.91 -15.74
CA ARG A 104 -0.71 -14.14 -16.31
C ARG A 104 -0.79 -12.64 -15.94
N ALA A 105 -1.99 -12.07 -15.96
CA ALA A 105 -2.20 -10.67 -15.63
C ALA A 105 -1.78 -10.33 -14.18
N LEU A 106 -2.04 -11.25 -13.24
CA LEU A 106 -1.72 -11.06 -11.82
C LEU A 106 -0.24 -11.33 -11.51
N ARG A 107 0.46 -12.03 -12.39
CA ARG A 107 1.87 -12.40 -12.21
C ARG A 107 2.84 -11.29 -12.57
N VAL A 108 2.48 -10.41 -13.50
CA VAL A 108 3.41 -9.44 -14.10
C VAL A 108 4.10 -8.58 -13.04
N ARG A 109 3.34 -8.01 -12.12
CA ARG A 109 3.89 -7.16 -11.05
C ARG A 109 4.84 -7.93 -10.14
N ALA A 110 4.43 -9.13 -9.71
CA ALA A 110 5.26 -9.99 -8.85
C ALA A 110 6.55 -10.41 -9.56
N GLU A 111 6.48 -10.75 -10.83
CA GLU A 111 7.64 -11.10 -11.65
C GLU A 111 8.60 -9.93 -11.83
N LEU A 112 8.10 -8.73 -12.07
CA LEU A 112 8.92 -7.52 -12.17
C LEU A 112 9.67 -7.24 -10.87
N LEU A 113 9.00 -7.33 -9.73
CA LEU A 113 9.63 -7.11 -8.42
C LEU A 113 10.66 -8.18 -8.09
N GLU A 114 10.39 -9.43 -8.47
CA GLU A 114 11.35 -10.53 -8.30
C GLU A 114 12.58 -10.35 -9.17
N GLN A 115 12.42 -10.05 -10.44
CA GLN A 115 13.52 -9.85 -11.37
C GLN A 115 14.36 -8.62 -11.05
N GLY A 116 13.72 -7.52 -10.65
CA GLY A 116 14.42 -6.29 -10.28
C GLY A 116 15.17 -6.38 -8.96
N GLY A 117 14.69 -7.20 -8.04
CA GLY A 117 15.32 -7.44 -6.75
C GLY A 117 15.45 -6.20 -5.85
N PRO A 118 16.30 -6.26 -4.82
CA PRO A 118 16.44 -5.18 -3.83
C PRO A 118 16.76 -3.81 -4.42
N ALA A 119 17.51 -3.74 -5.51
CA ALA A 119 17.83 -2.47 -6.17
C ALA A 119 16.58 -1.79 -6.71
N LEU A 120 15.69 -2.54 -7.39
CA LEU A 120 14.42 -2.02 -7.86
C LEU A 120 13.49 -1.63 -6.71
N TRP A 121 13.45 -2.44 -5.66
CA TRP A 121 12.63 -2.14 -4.48
C TRP A 121 13.06 -0.83 -3.83
N GLN A 122 14.37 -0.60 -3.73
CA GLN A 122 14.90 0.64 -3.17
C GLN A 122 14.54 1.86 -4.02
N GLU A 123 14.69 1.76 -5.34
CA GLU A 123 14.27 2.82 -6.26
C GLU A 123 12.77 3.14 -6.11
N PHE A 124 11.95 2.11 -6.04
CA PHE A 124 10.51 2.26 -5.87
C PHE A 124 10.16 2.89 -4.51
N MET A 125 10.80 2.47 -3.44
CA MET A 125 10.61 3.08 -2.12
C MET A 125 11.00 4.56 -2.12
N ASP A 126 12.09 4.93 -2.78
CA ASP A 126 12.52 6.32 -2.91
C ASP A 126 11.51 7.16 -3.71
N GLU A 127 10.93 6.59 -4.75
CA GLU A 127 9.86 7.23 -5.52
C GLU A 127 8.60 7.44 -4.65
N LEU A 128 8.20 6.44 -3.88
CA LEU A 128 7.08 6.56 -2.95
C LEU A 128 7.32 7.62 -1.88
N ARG A 129 8.54 7.75 -1.38
CA ARG A 129 8.91 8.81 -0.44
C ARG A 129 8.73 10.19 -1.05
N ARG A 130 9.17 10.38 -2.29
CA ARG A 130 8.98 11.65 -3.00
C ARG A 130 7.51 11.97 -3.20
N GLU A 131 6.69 10.98 -3.50
CA GLU A 131 5.27 11.14 -3.77
C GLU A 131 4.46 11.37 -2.49
N HIS A 132 4.70 10.59 -1.43
CA HIS A 132 3.86 10.55 -0.24
C HIS A 132 4.36 11.40 0.92
N LEU A 133 5.68 11.60 1.05
CA LEU A 133 6.28 12.32 2.17
C LEU A 133 6.65 13.77 1.85
N ALA A 134 6.61 14.17 0.57
CA ALA A 134 6.88 15.54 0.16
C ALA A 134 5.79 16.49 0.68
N PRO A 135 6.12 17.79 1.00
CA PRO A 135 5.12 18.78 1.36
C PRO A 135 4.02 18.91 0.32
N SER A 136 2.79 19.18 0.77
CA SER A 136 1.59 19.22 -0.10
C SER A 136 1.76 20.12 -1.33
N SER A 137 2.45 21.25 -1.16
CA SER A 137 2.74 22.20 -2.26
C SER A 137 3.61 21.61 -3.39
N GLN A 138 4.47 20.63 -3.07
CA GLN A 138 5.30 19.97 -4.07
C GLN A 138 4.60 18.80 -4.75
N ARG A 139 3.60 18.22 -4.09
CA ARG A 139 2.81 17.11 -4.65
C ARG A 139 1.92 17.58 -5.80
N ASP A 140 1.31 18.74 -5.66
CA ASP A 140 0.40 19.29 -6.67
C ASP A 140 1.11 19.67 -7.98
N HIS A 141 2.37 20.13 -7.89
CA HIS A 141 3.16 20.50 -9.08
C HIS A 141 3.61 19.28 -9.91
N ARG A 142 3.76 18.10 -9.29
CA ARG A 142 4.13 16.87 -10.02
C ARG A 142 2.96 16.24 -10.76
N ALA A 143 1.75 16.34 -10.22
CA ALA A 143 0.55 15.86 -10.90
C ALA A 143 0.28 16.58 -12.23
N PHE A 144 0.73 17.85 -12.36
CA PHE A 144 0.61 18.63 -13.59
C PHE A 144 1.79 18.44 -14.57
N ALA A 145 2.94 17.96 -14.11
CA ALA A 145 4.12 17.79 -14.95
C ALA A 145 4.17 16.44 -15.68
N SER A 146 3.33 15.47 -15.28
CA SER A 146 3.22 14.14 -15.90
C SER A 146 1.98 13.94 -16.78
N ALA A 147 1.27 15.02 -17.05
CA ALA A 147 0.13 15.00 -17.98
C ALA A 147 0.59 15.26 -19.41
#